data_40f256d18085e27fac7db6da80b4b5be
#
_entry.id   40f256d18085e27fac7db6da80b4b5be
#
_cell.length_a   1.000
_cell.length_b   1.000
_cell.length_c   1.000
_cell.angle_alpha   90.00
_cell.angle_beta   90.00
_cell.angle_gamma   90.00
#
_symmetry.space_group_name_H-M   'P 1'
#
loop_
_entity.id
_entity.type
_entity.pdbx_description
1 polymer ?
#
loop_
_entity_poly.entity_id
_entity_poly.type
_entity_poly.pdbx_seq_one_letter_code
_entity_poly.pdbx_strand_id
1 'polypeptide(L)'
;MLAAALALTGCSAGSFLHFGKGSGGSTVQKIDRPAVESAELQFAHPAAGDTIAVFDTSAGVFKAVLFPDKAPQAYDNFAGLVQAGYYNGLTVSRVESGFVVEAGQGADGRGSTIWNGSRYPAETTDSLHHYSGALCMGTDASGECASVFYVVQTLPGDQSVTQELVDQMNSAGYRAEVVSAYQTAGGAPYLDYTDTVLGQVYEGMDVVDTIAQAAVDENQKPTETITINSVSIETYQAQ
;
A
#
# COMPACT_ATOMS: atom_id res chain seq x y z
N MET A 1 27.66 -37.58 33.19
CA MET A 1 27.39 -36.58 32.15
C MET A 1 25.96 -36.77 31.66
N LEU A 2 25.05 -35.97 32.16
CA LEU A 2 23.62 -36.04 31.83
C LEU A 2 23.27 -34.81 30.98
N ALA A 3 22.90 -35.03 29.74
CA ALA A 3 22.41 -34.00 28.86
C ALA A 3 20.89 -33.87 29.07
N ALA A 4 20.44 -32.74 29.58
CA ALA A 4 19.03 -32.43 29.71
C ALA A 4 18.55 -31.75 28.43
N ALA A 5 17.65 -32.39 27.70
CA ALA A 5 16.93 -31.82 26.58
C ALA A 5 15.76 -31.01 27.12
N LEU A 6 15.77 -29.67 26.90
CA LEU A 6 14.60 -28.84 27.13
C LEU A 6 13.68 -28.95 25.92
N ALA A 7 12.52 -29.53 26.14
CA ALA A 7 11.41 -29.50 25.19
C ALA A 7 10.70 -28.11 25.29
N LEU A 8 10.77 -27.31 24.25
CA LEU A 8 9.96 -26.11 24.09
C LEU A 8 8.56 -26.54 23.63
N THR A 9 7.61 -26.48 24.56
CA THR A 9 6.18 -26.59 24.24
C THR A 9 5.74 -25.30 23.58
N GLY A 10 5.31 -25.41 22.31
CA GLY A 10 4.78 -24.31 21.53
C GLY A 10 3.50 -23.73 22.12
N CYS A 11 3.46 -22.43 22.31
CA CYS A 11 2.23 -21.70 22.54
C CYS A 11 1.45 -21.55 21.24
N SER A 12 0.18 -21.91 21.37
CA SER A 12 -0.87 -21.91 20.39
C SER A 12 -1.01 -20.56 19.65
N ALA A 13 -0.95 -20.64 18.32
CA ALA A 13 -1.29 -19.57 17.42
C ALA A 13 -2.74 -19.12 17.62
N GLY A 14 -2.94 -17.81 17.69
CA GLY A 14 -4.25 -17.17 17.69
C GLY A 14 -5.05 -17.56 16.45
N SER A 15 -6.34 -17.70 16.62
CA SER A 15 -7.33 -18.08 15.59
C SER A 15 -7.28 -17.15 14.39
N PHE A 16 -6.63 -17.60 13.33
CA PHE A 16 -6.94 -17.08 11.99
C PHE A 16 -8.35 -17.55 11.65
N LEU A 17 -9.22 -16.59 11.33
CA LEU A 17 -10.56 -16.87 10.80
C LEU A 17 -10.41 -17.71 9.52
N HIS A 18 -10.69 -18.98 9.65
CA HIS A 18 -10.75 -19.92 8.53
C HIS A 18 -12.05 -19.64 7.78
N PHE A 19 -11.96 -18.90 6.66
CA PHE A 19 -13.10 -18.78 5.75
C PHE A 19 -13.37 -20.14 5.11
N GLY A 20 -14.45 -20.76 5.56
CA GLY A 20 -14.94 -22.03 5.02
C GLY A 20 -15.31 -21.87 3.55
N LYS A 21 -14.98 -22.88 2.75
CA LYS A 21 -15.32 -23.06 1.35
C LYS A 21 -16.84 -23.25 1.21
N GLY A 22 -17.57 -22.12 1.08
CA GLY A 22 -19.01 -22.09 0.81
C GLY A 22 -19.23 -21.43 -0.54
N SER A 23 -19.86 -22.14 -1.48
CA SER A 23 -20.35 -21.56 -2.73
C SER A 23 -21.56 -20.66 -2.40
N GLY A 24 -21.30 -19.35 -2.36
CA GLY A 24 -22.28 -18.30 -2.18
C GLY A 24 -21.54 -16.99 -2.26
N GLY A 25 -22.05 -16.02 -3.01
CA GLY A 25 -21.42 -14.74 -3.28
C GLY A 25 -20.79 -14.16 -2.02
N SER A 26 -19.49 -13.98 -2.04
CA SER A 26 -18.72 -13.40 -0.92
C SER A 26 -19.17 -11.96 -0.77
N THR A 27 -19.90 -11.66 0.29
CA THR A 27 -20.23 -10.27 0.63
C THR A 27 -18.94 -9.62 1.09
N VAL A 28 -18.44 -8.66 0.31
CA VAL A 28 -17.28 -7.83 0.69
C VAL A 28 -17.60 -7.17 2.04
N GLN A 29 -16.75 -7.40 3.03
CA GLN A 29 -16.91 -6.80 4.34
C GLN A 29 -16.46 -5.34 4.29
N LYS A 30 -17.36 -4.43 4.63
CA LYS A 30 -17.01 -3.01 4.75
C LYS A 30 -16.08 -2.81 5.94
N ILE A 31 -14.93 -2.22 5.69
CA ILE A 31 -14.00 -1.79 6.74
C ILE A 31 -14.40 -0.37 7.16
N ASP A 32 -14.67 -0.19 8.44
CA ASP A 32 -14.91 1.14 9.02
C ASP A 32 -13.57 1.79 9.33
N ARG A 33 -13.30 2.93 8.67
CA ARG A 33 -12.03 3.66 8.79
C ARG A 33 -12.30 4.98 9.50
N PRO A 34 -11.74 5.17 10.72
CA PRO A 34 -11.91 6.41 11.45
C PRO A 34 -11.20 7.56 10.71
N ALA A 35 -11.74 8.78 10.86
CA ALA A 35 -11.01 9.97 10.46
C ALA A 35 -9.74 10.13 11.31
N VAL A 36 -8.64 10.47 10.67
CA VAL A 36 -7.35 10.67 11.33
C VAL A 36 -7.16 12.17 11.56
N GLU A 37 -7.27 12.59 12.80
CA GLU A 37 -6.98 13.98 13.22
C GLU A 37 -5.46 14.13 13.38
N SER A 38 -4.78 14.53 12.32
CA SER A 38 -3.32 14.67 12.31
C SER A 38 -2.87 15.82 11.41
N ALA A 39 -1.77 16.47 11.78
CA ALA A 39 -1.10 17.48 10.97
C ALA A 39 -0.14 16.85 9.92
N GLU A 40 -0.02 15.53 9.90
CA GLU A 40 0.81 14.84 8.90
C GLU A 40 0.25 15.07 7.49
N LEU A 41 1.14 15.35 6.55
CA LEU A 41 0.81 15.75 5.17
C LEU A 41 -0.17 14.79 4.49
N GLN A 42 -0.04 13.49 4.74
CA GLN A 42 -0.82 12.43 4.10
C GLN A 42 -2.31 12.43 4.50
N PHE A 43 -2.69 13.08 5.61
CA PHE A 43 -4.09 13.16 6.05
C PHE A 43 -4.76 14.48 5.66
N ALA A 44 -4.03 15.39 5.03
CA ALA A 44 -4.64 16.58 4.45
C ALA A 44 -5.46 16.21 3.21
N HIS A 45 -6.69 16.72 3.13
CA HIS A 45 -7.46 16.62 1.89
C HIS A 45 -6.76 17.44 0.79
N PRO A 46 -6.71 16.96 -0.47
CA PRO A 46 -6.07 17.73 -1.55
C PRO A 46 -6.61 19.15 -1.65
N ALA A 47 -5.71 20.11 -1.85
CA ALA A 47 -6.04 21.50 -2.14
C ALA A 47 -6.08 21.76 -3.66
N ALA A 48 -6.76 22.82 -4.08
CA ALA A 48 -6.76 23.21 -5.49
C ALA A 48 -5.34 23.45 -5.99
N GLY A 49 -4.96 22.78 -7.06
CA GLY A 49 -3.61 22.82 -7.62
C GLY A 49 -2.76 21.60 -7.29
N ASP A 50 -3.14 20.79 -6.31
CA ASP A 50 -2.41 19.55 -5.97
C ASP A 50 -2.47 18.55 -7.13
N THR A 51 -1.42 17.78 -7.26
CA THR A 51 -1.34 16.68 -8.23
C THR A 51 -2.01 15.44 -7.66
N ILE A 52 -2.96 14.87 -8.41
CA ILE A 52 -3.64 13.64 -8.04
C ILE A 52 -3.49 12.58 -9.11
N ALA A 53 -3.51 11.31 -8.71
CA ALA A 53 -3.66 10.17 -9.60
C ALA A 53 -5.08 9.59 -9.43
N VAL A 54 -5.73 9.30 -10.57
CA VAL A 54 -7.02 8.61 -10.61
C VAL A 54 -6.81 7.24 -11.21
N PHE A 55 -7.14 6.21 -10.44
CA PHE A 55 -7.07 4.81 -10.85
C PHE A 55 -8.48 4.31 -11.14
N ASP A 56 -8.77 4.07 -12.41
CA ASP A 56 -9.98 3.36 -12.83
C ASP A 56 -9.66 1.87 -12.93
N THR A 57 -10.35 1.07 -12.16
CA THR A 57 -10.16 -0.38 -12.12
C THR A 57 -11.47 -1.13 -12.36
N SER A 58 -11.40 -2.41 -12.69
CA SER A 58 -12.59 -3.25 -12.81
C SER A 58 -13.34 -3.43 -11.48
N ALA A 59 -12.73 -3.08 -10.34
CA ALA A 59 -13.34 -3.12 -9.02
C ALA A 59 -13.94 -1.77 -8.58
N GLY A 60 -13.64 -0.68 -9.31
CA GLY A 60 -14.07 0.68 -9.02
C GLY A 60 -12.94 1.69 -9.18
N VAL A 61 -13.22 2.93 -8.78
CA VAL A 61 -12.28 4.05 -8.89
C VAL A 61 -11.76 4.41 -7.51
N PHE A 62 -10.45 4.62 -7.40
CA PHE A 62 -9.84 5.28 -6.24
C PHE A 62 -8.89 6.39 -6.68
N LYS A 63 -8.65 7.35 -5.79
CA LYS A 63 -7.81 8.53 -6.09
C LYS A 63 -6.78 8.74 -4.99
N ALA A 64 -5.57 9.11 -5.40
CA ALA A 64 -4.48 9.42 -4.49
C ALA A 64 -3.93 10.83 -4.77
N VAL A 65 -3.66 11.61 -3.72
CA VAL A 65 -2.81 12.79 -3.82
C VAL A 65 -1.37 12.33 -3.96
N LEU A 66 -0.61 12.97 -4.85
CA LEU A 66 0.80 12.67 -5.07
C LEU A 66 1.69 13.74 -4.45
N PHE A 67 2.91 13.36 -4.08
CA PHE A 67 3.90 14.23 -3.44
C PHE A 67 5.18 14.38 -4.29
N PRO A 68 5.12 15.06 -5.46
CA PRO A 68 6.26 15.16 -6.39
C PRO A 68 7.53 15.71 -5.75
N ASP A 69 7.41 16.71 -4.86
CA ASP A 69 8.53 17.34 -4.19
C ASP A 69 9.24 16.44 -3.15
N LYS A 70 8.59 15.35 -2.75
CA LYS A 70 9.11 14.40 -1.75
C LYS A 70 9.76 13.17 -2.37
N ALA A 71 9.33 12.80 -3.56
CA ALA A 71 9.79 11.64 -4.31
C ALA A 71 9.88 11.96 -5.82
N PRO A 72 10.77 12.88 -6.23
CA PRO A 72 10.78 13.42 -7.59
C PRO A 72 11.09 12.37 -8.66
N GLN A 73 12.03 11.44 -8.45
CA GLN A 73 12.33 10.40 -9.44
C GLN A 73 11.19 9.40 -9.57
N ALA A 74 10.61 8.99 -8.44
CA ALA A 74 9.45 8.10 -8.43
C ALA A 74 8.26 8.75 -9.15
N TYR A 75 8.02 10.04 -8.88
CA TYR A 75 6.96 10.78 -9.55
C TYR A 75 7.24 10.89 -11.06
N ASP A 76 8.42 11.28 -11.48
CA ASP A 76 8.79 11.41 -12.89
C ASP A 76 8.58 10.09 -13.64
N ASN A 77 9.05 8.98 -13.05
CA ASN A 77 8.84 7.65 -13.63
C ASN A 77 7.37 7.29 -13.70
N PHE A 78 6.64 7.42 -12.59
CA PHE A 78 5.22 7.09 -12.54
C PHE A 78 4.41 7.94 -13.55
N ALA A 79 4.62 9.26 -13.55
CA ALA A 79 3.92 10.19 -14.44
C ALA A 79 4.22 9.92 -15.92
N GLY A 80 5.48 9.67 -16.26
CA GLY A 80 5.86 9.35 -17.62
C GLY A 80 5.29 8.01 -18.10
N LEU A 81 5.23 7.00 -17.23
CA LEU A 81 4.59 5.72 -17.53
C LEU A 81 3.06 5.86 -17.66
N VAL A 82 2.42 6.68 -16.82
CA VAL A 82 0.99 7.02 -16.96
C VAL A 82 0.74 7.69 -18.31
N GLN A 83 1.54 8.68 -18.66
CA GLN A 83 1.43 9.39 -19.96
C GLN A 83 1.61 8.43 -21.15
N ALA A 84 2.49 7.45 -21.02
CA ALA A 84 2.69 6.42 -22.04
C ALA A 84 1.57 5.37 -22.09
N GLY A 85 0.61 5.41 -21.17
CA GLY A 85 -0.45 4.40 -21.04
C GLY A 85 0.03 3.04 -20.55
N TYR A 86 1.21 2.97 -19.93
CA TYR A 86 1.84 1.72 -19.51
C TYR A 86 0.96 0.90 -18.55
N TYR A 87 0.28 1.57 -17.62
CA TYR A 87 -0.55 0.90 -16.62
C TYR A 87 -1.89 0.40 -17.15
N ASN A 88 -2.33 0.89 -18.33
CA ASN A 88 -3.64 0.56 -18.89
C ASN A 88 -3.68 -0.93 -19.32
N GLY A 89 -4.63 -1.66 -18.80
CA GLY A 89 -4.79 -3.09 -19.06
C GLY A 89 -3.89 -3.99 -18.20
N LEU A 90 -2.99 -3.44 -17.37
CA LEU A 90 -2.28 -4.23 -16.37
C LEU A 90 -3.25 -4.74 -15.31
N THR A 91 -2.85 -5.79 -14.60
CA THR A 91 -3.66 -6.43 -13.58
C THR A 91 -3.05 -6.27 -12.19
N VAL A 92 -3.88 -6.36 -11.17
CA VAL A 92 -3.40 -6.55 -9.80
C VAL A 92 -2.59 -7.84 -9.77
N SER A 93 -1.33 -7.74 -9.38
CA SER A 93 -0.34 -8.82 -9.41
C SER A 93 -0.26 -9.59 -8.10
N ARG A 94 -0.49 -8.92 -6.96
CA ARG A 94 -0.47 -9.51 -5.63
C ARG A 94 -1.47 -8.83 -4.70
N VAL A 95 -2.14 -9.62 -3.90
CA VAL A 95 -3.01 -9.18 -2.82
C VAL A 95 -2.63 -9.94 -1.56
N GLU A 96 -2.25 -9.20 -0.55
CA GLU A 96 -2.07 -9.71 0.80
C GLU A 96 -3.01 -8.92 1.72
N SER A 97 -4.14 -9.54 2.03
CA SER A 97 -5.19 -8.91 2.84
C SER A 97 -4.68 -8.51 4.22
N GLY A 98 -4.91 -7.27 4.60
CA GLY A 98 -4.36 -6.68 5.84
C GLY A 98 -2.92 -6.19 5.69
N PHE A 99 -2.37 -6.14 4.48
CA PHE A 99 -1.05 -5.62 4.21
C PHE A 99 -1.01 -4.74 2.94
N VAL A 100 -1.07 -5.32 1.74
CA VAL A 100 -0.92 -4.54 0.48
C VAL A 100 -1.79 -5.07 -0.67
N VAL A 101 -2.12 -4.16 -1.58
CA VAL A 101 -2.61 -4.43 -2.94
C VAL A 101 -1.55 -3.93 -3.91
N GLU A 102 -0.96 -4.82 -4.71
CA GLU A 102 0.17 -4.54 -5.60
C GLU A 102 -0.19 -4.69 -7.08
N ALA A 103 0.32 -3.80 -7.90
CA ALA A 103 0.18 -3.81 -9.36
C ALA A 103 1.37 -3.13 -10.04
N GLY A 104 1.31 -2.99 -11.38
CA GLY A 104 2.34 -2.27 -12.15
C GLY A 104 3.44 -3.15 -12.72
N GLN A 105 3.36 -4.47 -12.55
CA GLN A 105 4.22 -5.41 -13.25
C GLN A 105 3.79 -5.52 -14.72
N GLY A 106 4.76 -5.49 -15.62
CA GLY A 106 4.52 -5.81 -17.03
C GLY A 106 4.19 -7.31 -17.24
N ALA A 107 3.79 -7.65 -18.45
CA ALA A 107 3.44 -9.02 -18.83
C ALA A 107 4.61 -10.02 -18.65
N ASP A 108 5.83 -9.55 -18.62
CA ASP A 108 7.05 -10.33 -18.38
C ASP A 108 7.37 -10.53 -16.89
N GLY A 109 6.48 -10.08 -15.99
CA GLY A 109 6.66 -10.11 -14.53
C GLY A 109 7.68 -9.10 -14.01
N ARG A 110 8.13 -8.16 -14.84
CA ARG A 110 9.11 -7.12 -14.50
C ARG A 110 8.45 -5.76 -14.46
N GLY A 111 9.07 -4.86 -13.73
CA GLY A 111 8.74 -3.45 -13.80
C GLY A 111 9.43 -2.77 -15.00
N SER A 112 8.92 -1.60 -15.39
CA SER A 112 9.48 -0.75 -16.44
C SER A 112 9.83 0.64 -15.89
N THR A 113 10.63 1.39 -16.62
CA THR A 113 10.90 2.79 -16.33
C THR A 113 10.92 3.62 -17.61
N ILE A 114 10.76 4.94 -17.48
CA ILE A 114 10.94 5.87 -18.59
C ILE A 114 12.41 5.96 -19.07
N TRP A 115 13.34 5.39 -18.32
CA TRP A 115 14.77 5.37 -18.61
C TRP A 115 15.23 4.03 -19.23
N ASN A 116 14.44 3.49 -20.18
CA ASN A 116 14.73 2.24 -20.89
C ASN A 116 14.97 1.04 -19.95
N GLY A 117 14.21 0.95 -18.86
CA GLY A 117 14.30 -0.13 -17.89
C GLY A 117 15.42 0.03 -16.83
N SER A 118 16.20 1.13 -16.87
CA SER A 118 17.11 1.44 -15.77
C SER A 118 16.32 1.76 -14.50
N ARG A 119 16.60 1.03 -13.43
CA ARG A 119 15.95 1.23 -12.13
C ARG A 119 16.49 2.47 -11.43
N TYR A 120 15.80 2.91 -10.39
CA TYR A 120 16.19 4.07 -9.59
C TYR A 120 16.09 3.74 -8.08
N PRO A 121 16.93 4.37 -7.23
CA PRO A 121 16.92 4.10 -5.79
C PRO A 121 15.59 4.55 -5.16
N ALA A 122 15.22 3.92 -4.06
CA ALA A 122 14.11 4.39 -3.25
C ALA A 122 14.38 5.81 -2.71
N GLU A 123 13.34 6.64 -2.72
CA GLU A 123 13.35 7.99 -2.17
C GLU A 123 12.52 8.01 -0.89
N THR A 124 13.18 8.18 0.24
CA THR A 124 12.55 8.16 1.56
C THR A 124 12.68 9.50 2.27
N THR A 125 11.75 9.83 3.14
CA THR A 125 11.70 11.12 3.85
C THR A 125 10.99 10.96 5.20
N ASP A 126 11.33 11.80 6.18
CA ASP A 126 10.70 11.85 7.50
C ASP A 126 9.28 12.44 7.49
N SER A 127 8.77 12.86 6.33
CA SER A 127 7.46 13.49 6.20
C SER A 127 6.41 12.62 5.52
N LEU A 128 6.80 11.42 5.05
CA LEU A 128 5.88 10.46 4.44
C LEU A 128 6.11 9.07 5.04
N HIS A 129 5.03 8.41 5.35
CA HIS A 129 5.01 7.16 6.08
C HIS A 129 4.07 6.14 5.44
N HIS A 130 4.27 4.86 5.73
CA HIS A 130 3.44 3.77 5.21
C HIS A 130 2.13 3.61 5.99
N TYR A 131 1.39 4.71 6.15
CA TYR A 131 0.03 4.64 6.71
C TYR A 131 -0.90 3.83 5.82
N SER A 132 -1.99 3.32 6.36
CA SER A 132 -3.03 2.70 5.53
C SER A 132 -3.51 3.70 4.46
N GLY A 133 -3.59 3.24 3.21
CA GLY A 133 -3.86 4.08 2.04
C GLY A 133 -2.62 4.73 1.41
N ALA A 134 -1.41 4.57 1.95
CA ALA A 134 -0.21 5.05 1.28
C ALA A 134 -0.02 4.35 -0.06
N LEU A 135 0.19 5.15 -1.13
CA LEU A 135 0.58 4.68 -2.45
C LEU A 135 2.10 4.69 -2.53
N CYS A 136 2.70 3.53 -2.69
CA CYS A 136 4.14 3.34 -2.59
C CYS A 136 4.71 2.69 -3.84
N MET A 137 5.98 2.97 -4.15
CA MET A 137 6.73 2.24 -5.17
C MET A 137 7.48 1.10 -4.50
N GLY A 138 7.25 -0.12 -5.02
CA GLY A 138 7.93 -1.31 -4.51
C GLY A 138 9.38 -1.36 -4.95
N THR A 139 10.26 -1.78 -4.03
CA THR A 139 11.67 -2.05 -4.31
C THR A 139 11.91 -3.51 -4.67
N ASP A 140 12.96 -3.76 -5.43
CA ASP A 140 13.51 -5.10 -5.63
C ASP A 140 14.53 -5.47 -4.53
N ALA A 141 15.14 -6.65 -4.65
CA ALA A 141 16.13 -7.12 -3.68
C ALA A 141 17.39 -6.25 -3.58
N SER A 142 17.63 -5.36 -4.54
CA SER A 142 18.72 -4.38 -4.51
C SER A 142 18.30 -3.02 -3.92
N GLY A 143 17.03 -2.86 -3.55
CA GLY A 143 16.48 -1.60 -3.03
C GLY A 143 16.17 -0.59 -4.12
N GLU A 144 16.01 -1.05 -5.38
CA GLU A 144 15.72 -0.19 -6.52
C GLU A 144 14.27 -0.32 -6.97
N CYS A 145 13.67 0.80 -7.34
CA CYS A 145 12.31 0.93 -7.84
C CYS A 145 12.21 0.83 -9.37
N ALA A 146 11.01 0.51 -9.83
CA ALA A 146 10.61 0.60 -11.24
C ALA A 146 9.13 1.04 -11.34
N SER A 147 8.28 0.32 -12.10
CA SER A 147 6.85 0.63 -12.23
C SER A 147 5.95 -0.05 -11.21
N VAL A 148 6.46 -1.02 -10.45
CA VAL A 148 5.65 -1.74 -9.48
C VAL A 148 5.27 -0.80 -8.36
N PHE A 149 3.98 -0.72 -8.08
CA PHE A 149 3.45 0.06 -6.96
C PHE A 149 2.53 -0.80 -6.10
N TYR A 150 2.33 -0.38 -4.86
CA TYR A 150 1.32 -0.96 -3.99
C TYR A 150 0.59 0.11 -3.19
N VAL A 151 -0.63 -0.22 -2.78
CA VAL A 151 -1.36 0.56 -1.78
C VAL A 151 -1.33 -0.22 -0.47
N VAL A 152 -0.89 0.43 0.59
CA VAL A 152 -0.95 -0.16 1.95
C VAL A 152 -2.41 -0.33 2.35
N GLN A 153 -2.80 -1.58 2.57
CA GLN A 153 -4.17 -1.92 2.95
C GLN A 153 -4.14 -2.68 4.26
N THR A 154 -4.08 -1.95 5.36
CA THR A 154 -4.15 -2.52 6.70
C THR A 154 -5.48 -2.17 7.38
N LEU A 155 -5.83 -2.92 8.39
CA LEU A 155 -6.95 -2.56 9.25
C LEU A 155 -6.56 -1.40 10.17
N PRO A 156 -7.52 -0.53 10.56
CA PRO A 156 -7.22 0.57 11.47
C PRO A 156 -6.96 0.08 12.90
N GLY A 157 -6.27 0.89 13.66
CA GLY A 157 -6.06 0.69 15.08
C GLY A 157 -5.13 -0.47 15.42
N ASP A 158 -5.34 -1.07 16.58
CA ASP A 158 -4.54 -2.15 17.17
C ASP A 158 -4.59 -3.47 16.38
N GLN A 159 -5.49 -3.59 15.42
CA GLN A 159 -5.55 -4.73 14.51
C GLN A 159 -4.34 -4.83 13.57
N SER A 160 -3.69 -3.72 13.27
CA SER A 160 -2.46 -3.68 12.46
C SER A 160 -1.27 -3.07 13.20
N VAL A 161 -1.50 -2.12 14.11
CA VAL A 161 -0.45 -1.44 14.89
C VAL A 161 -0.55 -1.86 16.35
N THR A 162 0.09 -2.99 16.66
CA THR A 162 0.12 -3.56 18.02
C THR A 162 0.92 -2.68 18.98
N GLN A 163 0.72 -2.86 20.28
CA GLN A 163 1.50 -2.14 21.30
C GLN A 163 3.01 -2.40 21.15
N GLU A 164 3.42 -3.61 20.77
CA GLU A 164 4.83 -3.92 20.50
C GLU A 164 5.40 -3.05 19.38
N LEU A 165 4.64 -2.85 18.29
CA LEU A 165 5.04 -2.01 17.18
C LEU A 165 5.12 -0.53 17.58
N VAL A 166 4.20 -0.06 18.44
CA VAL A 166 4.24 1.27 19.06
C VAL A 166 5.52 1.46 19.88
N ASP A 167 5.88 0.47 20.70
CA ASP A 167 7.10 0.51 21.52
C ASP A 167 8.37 0.52 20.64
N GLN A 168 8.35 -0.22 19.53
CA GLN A 168 9.44 -0.19 18.54
C GLN A 168 9.57 1.19 17.88
N MET A 169 8.47 1.79 17.42
CA MET A 169 8.47 3.15 16.85
C MET A 169 9.01 4.19 17.83
N ASN A 170 8.55 4.16 19.10
CA ASN A 170 9.03 5.05 20.14
C ASN A 170 10.54 4.86 20.38
N SER A 171 10.99 3.61 20.42
CA SER A 171 12.43 3.29 20.63
C SER A 171 13.27 3.72 19.43
N ALA A 172 12.72 3.70 18.23
CA ALA A 172 13.35 4.18 17.00
C ALA A 172 13.32 5.71 16.85
N GLY A 173 12.65 6.43 17.77
CA GLY A 173 12.61 7.89 17.78
C GLY A 173 11.57 8.51 16.87
N TYR A 174 10.51 7.78 16.52
CA TYR A 174 9.39 8.34 15.77
C TYR A 174 8.75 9.50 16.54
N ARG A 175 8.30 10.51 15.80
CA ARG A 175 7.53 11.63 16.39
C ARG A 175 6.22 11.11 16.96
N ALA A 176 5.78 11.69 18.08
CA ALA A 176 4.55 11.24 18.74
C ALA A 176 3.31 11.35 17.84
N GLU A 177 3.27 12.37 16.97
CA GLU A 177 2.19 12.57 15.99
C GLU A 177 2.13 11.44 14.98
N VAL A 178 3.30 10.97 14.51
CA VAL A 178 3.41 9.83 13.56
C VAL A 178 2.93 8.55 14.23
N VAL A 179 3.37 8.29 15.48
CA VAL A 179 2.92 7.11 16.24
C VAL A 179 1.40 7.13 16.43
N SER A 180 0.84 8.28 16.82
CA SER A 180 -0.60 8.45 17.00
C SER A 180 -1.38 8.25 15.70
N ALA A 181 -0.85 8.74 14.58
CA ALA A 181 -1.45 8.55 13.26
C ALA A 181 -1.47 7.06 12.86
N TYR A 182 -0.38 6.33 13.08
CA TYR A 182 -0.34 4.88 12.87
C TYR A 182 -1.35 4.13 13.74
N GLN A 183 -1.46 4.49 15.02
CA GLN A 183 -2.42 3.88 15.94
C GLN A 183 -3.87 4.09 15.51
N THR A 184 -4.17 5.17 14.79
CA THR A 184 -5.53 5.47 14.31
C THR A 184 -5.78 4.89 12.93
N ALA A 185 -4.90 5.18 11.96
CA ALA A 185 -5.07 4.80 10.57
C ALA A 185 -4.77 3.32 10.30
N GLY A 186 -3.87 2.74 11.08
CA GLY A 186 -3.15 1.53 10.71
C GLY A 186 -1.96 1.84 9.79
N GLY A 187 -1.26 0.83 9.36
CA GLY A 187 -0.13 0.97 8.45
C GLY A 187 0.97 -0.07 8.67
N ALA A 188 2.07 0.13 7.97
CA ALA A 188 3.23 -0.75 7.97
C ALA A 188 4.53 0.01 8.29
N PRO A 189 4.73 0.51 9.54
CA PRO A 189 5.88 1.36 9.88
C PRO A 189 7.24 0.70 9.66
N TYR A 190 7.29 -0.62 9.59
CA TYR A 190 8.51 -1.37 9.27
C TYR A 190 8.97 -1.23 7.80
N LEU A 191 8.15 -0.63 6.93
CA LEU A 191 8.51 -0.26 5.56
C LEU A 191 9.04 1.18 5.45
N ASP A 192 8.89 1.99 6.50
CA ASP A 192 9.41 3.35 6.52
C ASP A 192 10.93 3.32 6.31
N TYR A 193 11.43 4.28 5.52
CA TYR A 193 12.84 4.39 5.12
C TYR A 193 13.38 3.26 4.21
N THR A 194 12.52 2.33 3.77
CA THR A 194 12.87 1.27 2.80
C THR A 194 12.28 1.51 1.43
N ASP A 195 10.97 1.73 1.38
CA ASP A 195 10.23 1.93 0.14
C ASP A 195 9.85 3.41 -0.03
N THR A 196 9.60 3.81 -1.26
CA THR A 196 9.18 5.18 -1.58
C THR A 196 7.69 5.34 -1.39
N VAL A 197 7.27 6.25 -0.51
CA VAL A 197 5.88 6.73 -0.49
C VAL A 197 5.72 7.82 -1.54
N LEU A 198 4.91 7.56 -2.57
CA LEU A 198 4.64 8.47 -3.68
C LEU A 198 3.40 9.34 -3.43
N GLY A 199 2.42 8.81 -2.71
CA GLY A 199 1.13 9.47 -2.51
C GLY A 199 0.30 8.86 -1.38
N GLN A 200 -0.95 9.35 -1.26
CA GLN A 200 -1.93 8.86 -0.28
C GLN A 200 -3.31 8.79 -0.92
N VAL A 201 -3.99 7.67 -0.77
CA VAL A 201 -5.38 7.51 -1.19
C VAL A 201 -6.26 8.39 -0.29
N TYR A 202 -7.01 9.30 -0.88
CA TYR A 202 -7.94 10.20 -0.19
C TYR A 202 -9.42 9.92 -0.54
N GLU A 203 -9.67 9.19 -1.62
CA GLU A 203 -11.01 8.81 -2.08
C GLU A 203 -10.98 7.39 -2.64
N GLY A 204 -12.00 6.58 -2.33
CA GLY A 204 -12.12 5.21 -2.85
C GLY A 204 -11.30 4.16 -2.12
N MET A 205 -10.92 4.38 -0.85
CA MET A 205 -10.23 3.35 -0.05
C MET A 205 -11.07 2.07 0.12
N ASP A 206 -12.40 2.18 0.05
CA ASP A 206 -13.32 1.05 0.03
C ASP A 206 -13.18 0.16 -1.23
N VAL A 207 -12.77 0.75 -2.36
CA VAL A 207 -12.40 0.00 -3.57
C VAL A 207 -11.12 -0.81 -3.33
N VAL A 208 -10.10 -0.20 -2.72
CA VAL A 208 -8.86 -0.90 -2.33
C VAL A 208 -9.17 -2.03 -1.34
N ASP A 209 -10.04 -1.78 -0.36
CA ASP A 209 -10.51 -2.79 0.59
C ASP A 209 -11.25 -3.94 -0.10
N THR A 210 -12.02 -3.64 -1.15
CA THR A 210 -12.70 -4.64 -1.97
C THR A 210 -11.69 -5.52 -2.73
N ILE A 211 -10.68 -4.91 -3.34
CA ILE A 211 -9.61 -5.64 -4.02
C ILE A 211 -8.85 -6.53 -3.04
N ALA A 212 -8.56 -6.03 -1.84
CA ALA A 212 -7.82 -6.77 -0.81
C ALA A 212 -8.58 -8.00 -0.26
N GLN A 213 -9.89 -8.09 -0.49
CA GLN A 213 -10.72 -9.23 -0.12
C GLN A 213 -10.92 -10.25 -1.26
N ALA A 214 -10.28 -10.02 -2.42
CA ALA A 214 -10.33 -10.96 -3.52
C ALA A 214 -9.74 -12.32 -3.13
N ALA A 215 -10.34 -13.40 -3.65
CA ALA A 215 -9.74 -14.72 -3.52
C ALA A 215 -8.41 -14.77 -4.29
N VAL A 216 -7.38 -15.35 -3.69
CA VAL A 216 -6.04 -15.43 -4.26
C VAL A 216 -5.56 -16.88 -4.40
N ASP A 217 -4.63 -17.10 -5.31
CA ASP A 217 -3.92 -18.36 -5.47
C ASP A 217 -2.74 -18.51 -4.45
N GLU A 218 -1.95 -19.56 -4.59
CA GLU A 218 -0.79 -19.83 -3.73
C GLU A 218 0.33 -18.76 -3.83
N ASN A 219 0.32 -17.94 -4.88
CA ASN A 219 1.26 -16.84 -5.10
C ASN A 219 0.64 -15.48 -4.71
N GLN A 220 -0.47 -15.47 -3.98
CA GLN A 220 -1.21 -14.26 -3.60
C GLN A 220 -1.76 -13.46 -4.78
N LYS A 221 -1.86 -14.06 -5.97
CA LYS A 221 -2.45 -13.42 -7.13
C LYS A 221 -3.98 -13.63 -7.13
N PRO A 222 -4.77 -12.58 -7.42
CA PRO A 222 -6.22 -12.71 -7.54
C PRO A 222 -6.62 -13.83 -8.52
N THR A 223 -7.50 -14.73 -8.09
CA THR A 223 -8.02 -15.82 -8.93
C THR A 223 -8.98 -15.32 -10.00
N GLU A 224 -9.67 -14.22 -9.75
CA GLU A 224 -10.42 -13.45 -10.74
C GLU A 224 -9.61 -12.22 -11.10
N THR A 225 -9.44 -11.97 -12.41
CA THR A 225 -8.61 -10.87 -12.89
C THR A 225 -9.20 -9.52 -12.48
N ILE A 226 -8.43 -8.72 -11.76
CA ILE A 226 -8.73 -7.33 -11.47
C ILE A 226 -7.82 -6.47 -12.34
N THR A 227 -8.43 -5.69 -13.23
CA THR A 227 -7.74 -4.92 -14.27
C THR A 227 -7.70 -3.45 -13.91
N ILE A 228 -6.56 -2.80 -14.15
CA ILE A 228 -6.43 -1.35 -14.20
C ILE A 228 -6.92 -0.92 -15.60
N ASN A 229 -8.11 -0.34 -15.69
CA ASN A 229 -8.65 0.14 -16.96
C ASN A 229 -7.83 1.33 -17.47
N SER A 230 -7.55 2.28 -16.58
CA SER A 230 -6.67 3.41 -16.87
C SER A 230 -6.13 4.03 -15.58
N VAL A 231 -5.00 4.73 -15.72
CA VAL A 231 -4.49 5.66 -14.72
C VAL A 231 -4.35 7.03 -15.38
N SER A 232 -4.82 8.10 -14.73
CA SER A 232 -4.58 9.47 -15.15
C SER A 232 -3.95 10.29 -14.03
N ILE A 233 -3.17 11.30 -14.40
CA ILE A 233 -2.68 12.33 -13.48
C ILE A 233 -3.41 13.62 -13.80
N GLU A 234 -3.96 14.24 -12.78
CA GLU A 234 -4.81 15.41 -12.89
C GLU A 234 -4.38 16.47 -11.86
N THR A 235 -4.79 17.72 -12.10
CA THR A 235 -4.71 18.77 -11.11
C THR A 235 -6.02 18.81 -10.33
N TYR A 236 -5.94 18.66 -9.01
CA TYR A 236 -7.13 18.70 -8.16
C TYR A 236 -7.83 20.06 -8.26
N GLN A 237 -9.14 20.04 -8.49
CA GLN A 237 -9.99 21.22 -8.50
C GLN A 237 -10.90 21.15 -7.27
N ALA A 238 -10.76 22.11 -6.35
CA ALA A 238 -11.70 22.20 -5.23
C ALA A 238 -13.10 22.52 -5.78
N GLN A 239 -14.09 21.75 -5.33
CA GLN A 239 -15.50 21.96 -5.66
C GLN A 239 -16.11 23.05 -4.80
#